data_876ad4ac6e0c0cb5dc82c71cd8e37fea
#
_entry.id   876ad4ac6e0c0cb5dc82c71cd8e37fea
#
_cell.length_a   1.000
_cell.length_b   1.000
_cell.length_c   1.000
_cell.angle_alpha   90.00
_cell.angle_beta   90.00
_cell.angle_gamma   90.00
#
_symmetry.space_group_name_H-M   'P 1'
#
loop_
_entity.id
_entity.type
_entity.pdbx_description
1 polymer ?
#
loop_
_entity_poly.entity_id
_entity_poly.type
_entity_poly.pdbx_seq_one_letter_code
_entity_poly.pdbx_strand_id
1 'polypeptide(L)'
;MLTPRRIEIFKAIVDEYIRTAEPVGSRTLQEQYDLPYSSATIRNDMQVLEEMGYLEKTHTSSGRIPSTMGYKFYCENLLNNAAGIDKRMELAIRSAFDVSSMNIEEAVHQSCEILSEMTNMTAGAIGPDANTQCLEHIKLFPIDTRNAVCVFITNTGHTETKNFHFEDDVPFKDLEACTDILNKRLQGVPLAEVPGRMEDIKPDLCSVVHRHDLLFTAFVRAFVKFASESVYFSGKDRVLYQPEFEDINKLKQLMLMFDDTKVWRGLDSSENAVAVTTTKGAQLTWYNDLADVRSKFHVNDTESGELMVVGPSRMNYEKVVNLIDYAARLIEKMYNSGGESGNE
;
A
#
# COMPACT_ATOMS: atom_id res chain seq x y z
N MET A 1 -24.64 -22.12 -10.22
CA MET A 1 -23.58 -22.65 -9.33
C MET A 1 -22.66 -23.54 -10.15
N LEU A 2 -21.35 -23.45 -9.95
CA LEU A 2 -20.39 -24.34 -10.59
C LEU A 2 -20.49 -25.75 -10.01
N THR A 3 -20.37 -26.76 -10.85
CA THR A 3 -20.27 -28.15 -10.38
C THR A 3 -18.91 -28.42 -9.75
N PRO A 4 -18.75 -29.40 -8.82
CA PRO A 4 -17.44 -29.71 -8.24
C PRO A 4 -16.34 -29.93 -9.28
N ARG A 5 -16.64 -30.64 -10.37
CA ARG A 5 -15.73 -30.86 -11.49
C ARG A 5 -15.26 -29.54 -12.14
N ARG A 6 -16.18 -28.59 -12.38
CA ARG A 6 -15.83 -27.29 -12.98
C ARG A 6 -15.01 -26.44 -12.02
N ILE A 7 -15.26 -26.52 -10.73
CA ILE A 7 -14.45 -25.87 -9.71
C ILE A 7 -13.01 -26.41 -9.74
N GLU A 8 -12.85 -27.73 -9.80
CA GLU A 8 -11.54 -28.37 -9.86
C GLU A 8 -10.77 -27.97 -11.12
N ILE A 9 -11.41 -28.05 -12.30
CA ILE A 9 -10.83 -27.62 -13.58
C ILE A 9 -10.48 -26.14 -13.55
N PHE A 10 -11.38 -25.30 -13.06
CA PHE A 10 -11.17 -23.86 -12.95
C PHE A 10 -9.97 -23.53 -12.05
N LYS A 11 -9.89 -24.16 -10.86
CA LYS A 11 -8.76 -24.00 -9.95
C LYS A 11 -7.45 -24.39 -10.63
N ALA A 12 -7.40 -25.53 -11.30
CA ALA A 12 -6.21 -25.98 -12.02
C ALA A 12 -5.79 -24.99 -13.13
N ILE A 13 -6.76 -24.33 -13.82
CA ILE A 13 -6.46 -23.30 -14.81
C ILE A 13 -5.85 -22.06 -14.14
N VAL A 14 -6.40 -21.60 -13.04
CA VAL A 14 -5.89 -20.44 -12.32
C VAL A 14 -4.50 -20.72 -11.80
N ASP A 15 -4.28 -21.85 -11.13
CA ASP A 15 -2.99 -22.24 -10.55
C ASP A 15 -1.91 -22.37 -11.64
N GLU A 16 -2.25 -22.97 -12.80
CA GLU A 16 -1.33 -23.11 -13.94
C GLU A 16 -0.98 -21.75 -14.55
N TYR A 17 -1.97 -20.89 -14.76
CA TYR A 17 -1.73 -19.57 -15.34
C TYR A 17 -0.92 -18.66 -14.40
N ILE A 18 -1.17 -18.73 -13.10
CA ILE A 18 -0.32 -18.03 -12.10
C ILE A 18 1.13 -18.48 -12.21
N ARG A 19 1.37 -19.78 -12.44
CA ARG A 19 2.71 -20.36 -12.51
C ARG A 19 3.46 -20.04 -13.79
N THR A 20 2.76 -20.03 -14.95
CA THR A 20 3.38 -20.00 -16.28
C THR A 20 3.24 -18.67 -17.01
N ALA A 21 2.24 -17.87 -16.69
CA ALA A 21 1.79 -16.71 -17.48
C ALA A 21 1.34 -17.08 -18.92
N GLU A 22 1.15 -18.37 -19.21
CA GLU A 22 0.79 -18.86 -20.54
C GLU A 22 -0.67 -19.31 -20.57
N PRO A 23 -1.44 -19.02 -21.65
CA PRO A 23 -2.81 -19.47 -21.78
C PRO A 23 -2.93 -20.99 -21.66
N VAL A 24 -3.81 -21.45 -20.79
CA VAL A 24 -3.92 -22.85 -20.39
C VAL A 24 -4.79 -23.66 -21.35
N GLY A 25 -4.24 -24.74 -21.90
CA GLY A 25 -4.93 -25.67 -22.77
C GLY A 25 -5.46 -26.91 -22.05
N SER A 26 -6.52 -27.55 -22.58
CA SER A 26 -7.09 -28.78 -21.98
C SER A 26 -6.10 -29.97 -21.96
N ARG A 27 -5.14 -30.02 -22.88
CA ARG A 27 -4.09 -31.05 -22.87
C ARG A 27 -3.08 -30.80 -21.75
N THR A 28 -2.65 -29.56 -21.55
CA THR A 28 -1.76 -29.17 -20.47
C THR A 28 -2.33 -29.58 -19.11
N LEU A 29 -3.63 -29.32 -18.90
CA LEU A 29 -4.30 -29.72 -17.65
C LEU A 29 -4.36 -31.25 -17.47
N GLN A 30 -4.61 -31.99 -18.54
CA GLN A 30 -4.64 -33.45 -18.49
C GLN A 30 -3.26 -34.08 -18.21
N GLU A 31 -2.19 -33.46 -18.72
CA GLU A 31 -0.81 -33.96 -18.59
C GLU A 31 -0.16 -33.57 -17.25
N GLN A 32 -0.49 -32.41 -16.71
CA GLN A 32 0.20 -31.86 -15.53
C GLN A 32 -0.60 -31.98 -14.21
N TYR A 33 -1.93 -32.09 -14.32
CA TYR A 33 -2.81 -32.24 -13.16
C TYR A 33 -3.46 -33.62 -13.23
N ASP A 34 -3.49 -34.34 -12.11
CA ASP A 34 -4.11 -35.69 -12.01
C ASP A 34 -5.65 -35.61 -12.04
N LEU A 35 -6.18 -34.99 -13.12
CA LEU A 35 -7.61 -34.84 -13.31
C LEU A 35 -8.20 -36.10 -13.99
N PRO A 36 -9.21 -36.71 -13.41
CA PRO A 36 -9.80 -37.94 -13.93
C PRO A 36 -10.72 -37.71 -15.15
N TYR A 37 -10.42 -36.69 -15.97
CA TYR A 37 -11.28 -36.27 -17.07
C TYR A 37 -10.50 -36.29 -18.41
N SER A 38 -11.21 -36.62 -19.49
CA SER A 38 -10.64 -36.55 -20.83
C SER A 38 -10.42 -35.10 -21.25
N SER A 39 -9.42 -34.85 -22.11
CA SER A 39 -9.14 -33.50 -22.68
C SER A 39 -10.39 -32.91 -23.36
N ALA A 40 -11.25 -33.73 -23.97
CA ALA A 40 -12.51 -33.29 -24.56
C ALA A 40 -13.50 -32.78 -23.50
N THR A 41 -13.61 -33.52 -22.37
CA THR A 41 -14.45 -33.10 -21.23
C THR A 41 -13.94 -31.79 -20.62
N ILE A 42 -12.63 -31.67 -20.37
CA ILE A 42 -12.00 -30.47 -19.87
C ILE A 42 -12.28 -29.29 -20.80
N ARG A 43 -12.12 -29.47 -22.12
CA ARG A 43 -12.36 -28.43 -23.12
C ARG A 43 -13.81 -27.94 -23.12
N ASN A 44 -14.78 -28.84 -22.99
CA ASN A 44 -16.20 -28.47 -22.89
C ASN A 44 -16.48 -27.68 -21.61
N ASP A 45 -15.92 -28.08 -20.47
CA ASP A 45 -16.09 -27.35 -19.21
C ASP A 45 -15.36 -25.97 -19.26
N MET A 46 -14.21 -25.85 -19.91
CA MET A 46 -13.54 -24.56 -20.18
C MET A 46 -14.43 -23.63 -21.01
N GLN A 47 -15.14 -24.14 -22.01
CA GLN A 47 -16.07 -23.34 -22.82
C GLN A 47 -17.22 -22.83 -21.96
N VAL A 48 -17.80 -23.67 -21.12
CA VAL A 48 -18.88 -23.22 -20.19
C VAL A 48 -18.37 -22.19 -19.20
N LEU A 49 -17.17 -22.34 -18.67
CA LEU A 49 -16.55 -21.37 -17.77
C LEU A 49 -16.28 -20.01 -18.46
N GLU A 50 -15.92 -20.04 -19.77
CA GLU A 50 -15.81 -18.86 -20.61
C GLU A 50 -17.19 -18.19 -20.81
N GLU A 51 -18.22 -18.96 -21.18
CA GLU A 51 -19.59 -18.46 -21.34
C GLU A 51 -20.17 -17.86 -20.05
N MET A 52 -19.73 -18.37 -18.89
CA MET A 52 -20.07 -17.82 -17.57
C MET A 52 -19.22 -16.61 -17.17
N GLY A 53 -18.24 -16.20 -17.96
CA GLY A 53 -17.37 -15.05 -17.73
C GLY A 53 -16.23 -15.26 -16.74
N TYR A 54 -15.95 -16.51 -16.32
CA TYR A 54 -14.82 -16.81 -15.43
C TYR A 54 -13.48 -16.97 -16.16
N LEU A 55 -13.54 -17.30 -17.46
CA LEU A 55 -12.37 -17.45 -18.32
C LEU A 55 -12.51 -16.57 -19.55
N GLU A 56 -11.36 -16.22 -20.12
CA GLU A 56 -11.27 -15.46 -21.36
C GLU A 56 -10.39 -16.19 -22.38
N LYS A 57 -10.69 -15.96 -23.66
CA LYS A 57 -9.91 -16.49 -24.77
C LYS A 57 -8.93 -15.43 -25.25
N THR A 58 -7.66 -15.75 -25.33
CA THR A 58 -6.67 -14.85 -25.93
C THR A 58 -6.76 -14.91 -27.46
N HIS A 59 -6.47 -13.79 -28.13
CA HIS A 59 -6.56 -13.67 -29.59
C HIS A 59 -5.61 -14.60 -30.35
N THR A 60 -4.55 -15.08 -29.71
CA THR A 60 -3.44 -15.80 -30.34
C THR A 60 -3.41 -17.31 -30.04
N SER A 61 -4.23 -17.81 -29.12
CA SER A 61 -4.18 -19.22 -28.71
C SER A 61 -5.57 -19.86 -28.51
N SER A 62 -5.59 -21.20 -28.56
CA SER A 62 -6.78 -22.00 -28.17
C SER A 62 -6.91 -22.15 -26.66
N GLY A 63 -5.95 -21.68 -25.87
CA GLY A 63 -5.95 -21.71 -24.41
C GLY A 63 -6.91 -20.70 -23.80
N ARG A 64 -7.08 -20.78 -22.50
CA ARG A 64 -7.88 -19.85 -21.70
C ARG A 64 -7.05 -19.25 -20.60
N ILE A 65 -7.39 -18.02 -20.23
CA ILE A 65 -6.85 -17.31 -19.08
C ILE A 65 -8.00 -16.97 -18.11
N PRO A 66 -7.76 -16.85 -16.81
CA PRO A 66 -8.76 -16.35 -15.88
C PRO A 66 -9.13 -14.89 -16.17
N SER A 67 -10.42 -14.57 -16.18
CA SER A 67 -10.92 -13.19 -16.20
C SER A 67 -10.80 -12.52 -14.82
N THR A 68 -11.04 -11.21 -14.73
CA THR A 68 -11.17 -10.51 -13.46
C THR A 68 -12.27 -11.14 -12.57
N MET A 69 -13.41 -11.52 -13.15
CA MET A 69 -14.47 -12.24 -12.45
C MET A 69 -14.03 -13.64 -12.02
N GLY A 70 -13.19 -14.30 -12.79
CA GLY A 70 -12.56 -15.55 -12.44
C GLY A 70 -11.66 -15.42 -11.21
N TYR A 71 -10.77 -14.47 -11.20
CA TYR A 71 -9.91 -14.20 -10.03
C TYR A 71 -10.72 -13.83 -8.78
N LYS A 72 -11.76 -13.01 -8.95
CA LYS A 72 -12.68 -12.70 -7.86
C LYS A 72 -13.28 -13.98 -7.26
N PHE A 73 -13.86 -14.84 -8.11
CA PHE A 73 -14.43 -16.11 -7.66
C PHE A 73 -13.39 -17.02 -6.99
N TYR A 74 -12.18 -17.10 -7.55
CA TYR A 74 -11.08 -17.88 -6.96
C TYR A 74 -10.72 -17.37 -5.56
N CYS A 75 -10.57 -16.06 -5.39
CA CYS A 75 -10.19 -15.47 -4.11
C CYS A 75 -11.30 -15.57 -3.05
N GLU A 76 -12.56 -15.44 -3.45
CA GLU A 76 -13.71 -15.57 -2.53
C GLU A 76 -13.95 -17.01 -2.05
N ASN A 77 -13.76 -18.01 -2.94
CA ASN A 77 -14.27 -19.34 -2.71
C ASN A 77 -13.22 -20.45 -2.66
N LEU A 78 -12.05 -20.24 -3.25
CA LEU A 78 -11.07 -21.31 -3.48
C LEU A 78 -9.71 -21.06 -2.81
N LEU A 79 -9.44 -19.86 -2.30
CA LEU A 79 -8.22 -19.61 -1.52
C LEU A 79 -8.20 -20.48 -0.27
N ASN A 80 -7.11 -21.20 -0.08
CA ASN A 80 -6.89 -21.98 1.12
C ASN A 80 -6.39 -21.08 2.26
N ASN A 81 -7.32 -20.41 2.94
CA ASN A 81 -7.01 -19.50 4.06
C ASN A 81 -6.43 -20.22 5.30
N ALA A 82 -6.42 -21.56 5.32
CA ALA A 82 -5.85 -22.35 6.40
C ALA A 82 -4.33 -22.61 6.23
N ALA A 83 -3.78 -22.42 5.02
CA ALA A 83 -2.35 -22.53 4.80
C ALA A 83 -1.63 -21.37 5.50
N GLY A 84 -0.82 -21.68 6.49
CA GLY A 84 0.06 -20.72 7.15
C GLY A 84 1.23 -20.32 6.24
N ILE A 85 2.00 -19.34 6.68
CA ILE A 85 3.27 -18.98 6.05
C ILE A 85 4.28 -20.10 6.30
N ASP A 86 5.14 -20.39 5.31
CA ASP A 86 6.29 -21.29 5.47
C ASP A 86 7.17 -20.77 6.63
N LYS A 87 7.62 -21.69 7.50
CA LYS A 87 8.47 -21.36 8.66
C LYS A 87 9.71 -20.56 8.29
N ARG A 88 10.27 -20.77 7.10
CA ARG A 88 11.43 -19.98 6.62
C ARG A 88 11.04 -18.54 6.36
N MET A 89 9.87 -18.31 5.76
CA MET A 89 9.33 -16.97 5.52
C MET A 89 8.98 -16.28 6.84
N GLU A 90 8.36 -17.01 7.77
CA GLU A 90 8.08 -16.51 9.11
C GLU A 90 9.35 -16.04 9.83
N LEU A 91 10.41 -16.86 9.82
CA LEU A 91 11.68 -16.50 10.42
C LEU A 91 12.35 -15.30 9.74
N ALA A 92 12.30 -15.22 8.40
CA ALA A 92 12.86 -14.09 7.66
C ALA A 92 12.16 -12.77 8.03
N ILE A 93 10.82 -12.77 8.08
CA ILE A 93 10.06 -11.59 8.49
C ILE A 93 10.39 -11.25 9.96
N ARG A 94 10.34 -12.20 10.88
CA ARG A 94 10.65 -11.97 12.30
C ARG A 94 12.07 -11.44 12.53
N SER A 95 13.08 -11.98 11.83
CA SER A 95 14.46 -11.54 12.01
C SER A 95 14.69 -10.09 11.61
N ALA A 96 13.90 -9.59 10.69
CA ALA A 96 13.94 -8.19 10.27
C ALA A 96 13.31 -7.24 11.30
N PHE A 97 12.36 -7.74 12.10
CA PHE A 97 11.70 -6.98 13.16
C PHE A 97 12.35 -7.10 14.55
N ASP A 98 13.43 -7.87 14.69
CA ASP A 98 14.05 -8.17 15.99
C ASP A 98 14.99 -7.06 16.50
N VAL A 99 14.79 -5.83 16.04
CA VAL A 99 15.54 -4.67 16.50
C VAL A 99 14.69 -3.90 17.52
N SER A 100 15.01 -4.08 18.79
CA SER A 100 14.32 -3.50 19.96
C SER A 100 14.29 -1.96 20.04
N SER A 101 14.67 -1.25 18.99
CA SER A 101 14.70 0.21 18.91
C SER A 101 14.07 0.79 17.64
N MET A 102 13.38 -0.03 16.84
CA MET A 102 12.82 0.39 15.56
C MET A 102 11.54 1.20 15.77
N ASN A 103 11.46 2.39 15.16
CA ASN A 103 10.20 3.14 15.12
C ASN A 103 9.24 2.54 14.07
N ILE A 104 7.97 2.98 14.07
CA ILE A 104 6.94 2.41 13.19
C ILE A 104 7.26 2.60 11.71
N GLU A 105 7.75 3.75 11.34
CA GLU A 105 8.06 4.08 9.97
C GLU A 105 9.13 3.14 9.41
N GLU A 106 10.18 2.90 10.20
CA GLU A 106 11.22 1.91 9.87
C GLU A 106 10.64 0.50 9.76
N ALA A 107 9.78 0.08 10.70
CA ALA A 107 9.13 -1.24 10.68
C ALA A 107 8.24 -1.42 9.44
N VAL A 108 7.47 -0.39 9.07
CA VAL A 108 6.63 -0.38 7.88
C VAL A 108 7.47 -0.44 6.60
N HIS A 109 8.54 0.38 6.50
CA HIS A 109 9.44 0.38 5.35
C HIS A 109 10.11 -0.98 5.17
N GLN A 110 10.61 -1.56 6.26
CA GLN A 110 11.24 -2.87 6.23
C GLN A 110 10.25 -3.99 5.89
N SER A 111 8.99 -3.88 6.34
CA SER A 111 7.92 -4.78 5.91
C SER A 111 7.71 -4.73 4.40
N CYS A 112 7.68 -3.53 3.82
CA CYS A 112 7.53 -3.35 2.37
C CYS A 112 8.71 -3.95 1.60
N GLU A 113 9.95 -3.77 2.08
CA GLU A 113 11.14 -4.37 1.45
C GLU A 113 11.05 -5.89 1.43
N ILE A 114 10.75 -6.51 2.58
CA ILE A 114 10.62 -7.96 2.70
C ILE A 114 9.47 -8.50 1.85
N LEU A 115 8.29 -7.87 1.92
CA LEU A 115 7.15 -8.26 1.11
C LEU A 115 7.49 -8.19 -0.37
N SER A 116 8.16 -7.12 -0.82
CA SER A 116 8.62 -6.98 -2.19
C SER A 116 9.58 -8.08 -2.59
N GLU A 117 10.59 -8.40 -1.77
CA GLU A 117 11.55 -9.47 -2.03
C GLU A 117 10.88 -10.85 -2.09
N MET A 118 10.02 -11.17 -1.13
CA MET A 118 9.39 -12.48 -1.01
C MET A 118 8.35 -12.73 -2.10
N THR A 119 7.66 -11.70 -2.56
CA THR A 119 6.63 -11.80 -3.59
C THR A 119 7.18 -11.58 -5.00
N ASN A 120 8.35 -10.96 -5.13
CA ASN A 120 8.92 -10.44 -6.38
C ASN A 120 7.97 -9.45 -7.07
N MET A 121 7.30 -8.61 -6.27
CA MET A 121 6.35 -7.58 -6.69
C MET A 121 6.64 -6.26 -6.00
N THR A 122 6.01 -5.18 -6.43
CA THR A 122 6.07 -3.92 -5.69
C THR A 122 5.26 -4.06 -4.40
N ALA A 123 5.85 -3.70 -3.27
CA ALA A 123 5.13 -3.60 -2.02
C ALA A 123 5.12 -2.16 -1.54
N GLY A 124 4.09 -1.77 -0.84
CA GLY A 124 3.96 -0.41 -0.33
C GLY A 124 3.17 -0.35 0.97
N ALA A 125 3.12 0.84 1.52
CA ALA A 125 2.30 1.15 2.67
C ALA A 125 1.57 2.47 2.46
N ILE A 126 0.33 2.50 2.90
CA ILE A 126 -0.48 3.71 3.00
C ILE A 126 -0.56 4.06 4.48
N GLY A 127 -0.02 5.22 4.85
CA GLY A 127 -0.11 5.74 6.20
C GLY A 127 -1.52 6.23 6.55
N PRO A 128 -1.74 6.65 7.80
CA PRO A 128 -3.02 7.21 8.24
C PRO A 128 -3.49 8.35 7.35
N ASP A 129 -4.80 8.49 7.22
CA ASP A 129 -5.36 9.55 6.38
C ASP A 129 -5.10 10.93 7.04
N ALA A 130 -4.54 11.87 6.26
CA ALA A 130 -4.32 13.24 6.68
C ALA A 130 -5.62 13.98 7.09
N ASN A 131 -6.80 13.47 6.71
CA ASN A 131 -8.09 13.99 7.16
C ASN A 131 -8.44 13.57 8.59
N THR A 132 -7.87 12.47 9.08
CA THR A 132 -8.12 11.95 10.45
C THR A 132 -7.05 12.37 11.44
N GLN A 133 -5.86 12.73 10.96
CA GLN A 133 -4.78 13.25 11.79
C GLN A 133 -4.88 14.77 11.95
N CYS A 134 -4.78 15.25 13.19
CA CYS A 134 -4.75 16.68 13.50
C CYS A 134 -3.34 17.09 13.92
N LEU A 135 -2.93 18.29 13.54
CA LEU A 135 -1.69 18.88 14.03
C LEU A 135 -1.83 19.18 15.53
N GLU A 136 -0.96 18.60 16.35
CA GLU A 136 -0.96 18.84 17.79
C GLU A 136 0.06 19.90 18.20
N HIS A 137 1.28 19.80 17.66
CA HIS A 137 2.33 20.73 18.01
C HIS A 137 3.39 20.85 16.91
N ILE A 138 3.94 22.08 16.79
CA ILE A 138 5.10 22.37 15.94
C ILE A 138 6.24 22.77 16.86
N LYS A 139 7.41 22.20 16.68
CA LYS A 139 8.61 22.59 17.39
C LYS A 139 9.73 22.87 16.41
N LEU A 140 10.34 24.04 16.54
CA LEU A 140 11.41 24.47 15.64
C LEU A 140 12.70 24.64 16.43
N PHE A 141 13.76 24.01 15.96
CA PHE A 141 15.09 24.03 16.55
C PHE A 141 16.03 24.79 15.59
N PRO A 142 16.40 26.03 15.87
CA PRO A 142 17.37 26.74 15.06
C PRO A 142 18.75 26.11 15.21
N ILE A 143 19.42 25.84 14.08
CA ILE A 143 20.83 25.43 14.04
C ILE A 143 21.71 26.67 13.90
N ASP A 144 21.36 27.55 12.98
CA ASP A 144 21.97 28.84 12.75
C ASP A 144 20.94 29.82 12.16
N THR A 145 21.38 31.00 11.65
CA THR A 145 20.47 32.00 11.09
C THR A 145 19.81 31.59 9.76
N ARG A 146 20.29 30.54 9.11
CA ARG A 146 19.78 30.04 7.82
C ARG A 146 19.26 28.63 7.85
N ASN A 147 19.53 27.89 8.93
CA ASN A 147 19.15 26.49 9.04
C ASN A 147 18.39 26.22 10.32
N ALA A 148 17.29 25.49 10.21
CA ALA A 148 16.51 25.05 11.33
C ALA A 148 15.94 23.64 11.08
N VAL A 149 15.72 22.89 12.16
CA VAL A 149 14.98 21.63 12.13
C VAL A 149 13.59 21.87 12.67
N CYS A 150 12.58 21.55 11.90
CA CYS A 150 11.18 21.63 12.33
C CYS A 150 10.63 20.24 12.58
N VAL A 151 10.00 20.04 13.73
CA VAL A 151 9.30 18.80 14.09
C VAL A 151 7.82 19.10 14.18
N PHE A 152 7.03 18.41 13.38
CA PHE A 152 5.57 18.42 13.42
C PHE A 152 5.11 17.22 14.24
N ILE A 153 4.19 17.42 15.16
CA ILE A 153 3.63 16.36 16.04
C ILE A 153 2.13 16.33 15.81
N THR A 154 1.58 15.15 15.56
CA THR A 154 0.13 14.95 15.43
C THR A 154 -0.48 14.50 16.74
N ASN A 155 -1.81 14.59 16.84
CA ASN A 155 -2.61 14.11 17.97
C ASN A 155 -2.44 12.60 18.23
N THR A 156 -1.93 11.85 17.25
CA THR A 156 -1.68 10.41 17.35
C THR A 156 -0.26 10.10 17.81
N GLY A 157 0.59 11.11 17.97
CA GLY A 157 1.99 10.95 18.35
C GLY A 157 2.94 10.74 17.15
N HIS A 158 2.41 10.71 15.92
CA HIS A 158 3.27 10.70 14.74
C HIS A 158 4.07 11.99 14.66
N THR A 159 5.36 11.86 14.36
CA THR A 159 6.29 13.00 14.26
C THR A 159 6.94 13.03 12.90
N GLU A 160 6.90 14.18 12.27
CA GLU A 160 7.58 14.44 11.01
C GLU A 160 8.65 15.50 11.20
N THR A 161 9.86 15.22 10.72
CA THR A 161 11.00 16.13 10.83
C THR A 161 11.37 16.70 9.47
N LYS A 162 11.45 18.02 9.36
CA LYS A 162 11.85 18.74 8.14
C LYS A 162 13.03 19.66 8.41
N ASN A 163 14.03 19.62 7.53
CA ASN A 163 15.13 20.57 7.54
C ASN A 163 14.75 21.79 6.71
N PHE A 164 14.76 22.96 7.34
CA PHE A 164 14.55 24.25 6.69
C PHE A 164 15.89 24.87 6.36
N HIS A 165 16.03 25.31 5.13
CA HIS A 165 17.13 26.13 4.66
C HIS A 165 16.56 27.42 4.11
N PHE A 166 16.98 28.57 4.69
CA PHE A 166 16.55 29.91 4.30
C PHE A 166 17.59 30.55 3.41
N GLU A 167 17.15 31.28 2.37
CA GLU A 167 18.03 31.99 1.46
C GLU A 167 18.74 33.15 2.15
N ASP A 168 18.07 33.78 3.10
CA ASP A 168 18.57 34.88 3.91
C ASP A 168 18.58 34.55 5.40
N ASP A 169 19.28 35.39 6.19
CA ASP A 169 19.33 35.25 7.63
C ASP A 169 17.95 35.50 8.26
N VAL A 170 17.48 34.55 9.09
CA VAL A 170 16.24 34.62 9.86
C VAL A 170 16.59 34.76 11.36
N PRO A 171 16.18 35.84 12.03
CA PRO A 171 16.42 36.00 13.46
C PRO A 171 15.71 34.90 14.27
N PHE A 172 16.34 34.41 15.33
CA PHE A 172 15.73 33.36 16.19
C PHE A 172 14.39 33.79 16.80
N LYS A 173 14.23 35.08 17.11
CA LYS A 173 12.97 35.65 17.59
C LYS A 173 11.84 35.51 16.56
N ASP A 174 12.15 35.64 15.28
CA ASP A 174 11.17 35.46 14.19
C ASP A 174 10.73 34.00 14.08
N LEU A 175 11.68 33.07 14.28
CA LEU A 175 11.40 31.63 14.30
C LEU A 175 10.47 31.26 15.48
N GLU A 176 10.76 31.76 16.69
CA GLU A 176 9.94 31.54 17.87
C GLU A 176 8.53 32.13 17.70
N ALA A 177 8.44 33.43 17.33
CA ALA A 177 7.16 34.09 17.13
C ALA A 177 6.29 33.42 16.05
N CYS A 178 6.92 32.99 14.94
CA CYS A 178 6.24 32.24 13.89
C CYS A 178 5.68 30.93 14.44
N THR A 179 6.50 30.16 15.14
CA THR A 179 6.09 28.87 15.72
C THR A 179 4.95 29.02 16.72
N ASP A 180 4.97 30.04 17.57
CA ASP A 180 3.92 30.33 18.54
C ASP A 180 2.58 30.67 17.85
N ILE A 181 2.63 31.50 16.80
CA ILE A 181 1.44 31.87 16.01
C ILE A 181 0.86 30.60 15.34
N LEU A 182 1.71 29.78 14.72
CA LEU A 182 1.29 28.56 14.03
C LEU A 182 0.67 27.57 15.03
N ASN A 183 1.31 27.31 16.17
CA ASN A 183 0.76 26.44 17.21
C ASN A 183 -0.60 26.91 17.69
N LYS A 184 -0.74 28.23 17.96
CA LYS A 184 -2.00 28.81 18.44
C LYS A 184 -3.15 28.68 17.44
N ARG A 185 -2.85 28.72 16.12
CA ARG A 185 -3.84 28.76 15.05
C ARG A 185 -4.13 27.39 14.43
N LEU A 186 -3.15 26.47 14.47
CA LEU A 186 -3.21 25.19 13.75
C LEU A 186 -3.36 23.98 14.66
N GLN A 187 -3.19 24.13 15.98
CA GLN A 187 -3.44 23.02 16.93
C GLN A 187 -4.86 22.52 16.78
N GLY A 188 -5.01 21.18 16.64
CA GLY A 188 -6.29 20.50 16.44
C GLY A 188 -6.86 20.58 15.02
N VAL A 189 -6.17 21.23 14.09
CA VAL A 189 -6.60 21.32 12.69
C VAL A 189 -6.20 20.04 11.94
N PRO A 190 -7.11 19.41 11.16
CA PRO A 190 -6.78 18.28 10.30
C PRO A 190 -5.63 18.62 9.34
N LEU A 191 -4.65 17.72 9.19
CA LEU A 191 -3.46 17.95 8.36
C LEU A 191 -3.81 18.32 6.92
N ALA A 192 -4.87 17.75 6.37
CA ALA A 192 -5.34 18.05 5.03
C ALA A 192 -5.83 19.51 4.87
N GLU A 193 -6.32 20.15 5.95
CA GLU A 193 -6.79 21.53 5.94
C GLU A 193 -5.67 22.54 6.23
N VAL A 194 -4.56 22.13 6.87
CA VAL A 194 -3.49 23.00 7.30
C VAL A 194 -2.95 23.90 6.18
N PRO A 195 -2.63 23.40 4.97
CA PRO A 195 -2.15 24.24 3.88
C PRO A 195 -3.13 25.37 3.50
N GLY A 196 -4.44 25.08 3.51
CA GLY A 196 -5.48 26.08 3.23
C GLY A 196 -5.59 27.13 4.33
N ARG A 197 -5.45 26.72 5.61
CA ARG A 197 -5.49 27.62 6.77
C ARG A 197 -4.28 28.55 6.87
N MET A 198 -3.18 28.22 6.22
CA MET A 198 -1.97 29.07 6.23
C MET A 198 -2.22 30.46 5.63
N GLU A 199 -3.07 30.58 4.60
CA GLU A 199 -3.41 31.90 4.02
C GLU A 199 -4.14 32.81 5.03
N ASP A 200 -4.99 32.25 5.91
CA ASP A 200 -5.68 32.99 6.95
C ASP A 200 -4.73 33.48 8.06
N ILE A 201 -3.59 32.83 8.22
CA ILE A 201 -2.57 33.13 9.23
C ILE A 201 -1.57 34.17 8.74
N LYS A 202 -1.43 34.32 7.43
CA LYS A 202 -0.46 35.23 6.81
C LYS A 202 -0.50 36.66 7.36
N PRO A 203 -1.66 37.30 7.60
CA PRO A 203 -1.72 38.64 8.19
C PRO A 203 -1.15 38.68 9.61
N ASP A 204 -1.39 37.63 10.42
CA ASP A 204 -0.86 37.58 11.80
C ASP A 204 0.67 37.48 11.79
N LEU A 205 1.25 36.67 10.87
CA LEU A 205 2.69 36.56 10.70
C LEU A 205 3.30 37.91 10.23
N CYS A 206 2.68 38.58 9.25
CA CYS A 206 3.14 39.87 8.75
C CYS A 206 3.22 40.94 9.85
N SER A 207 2.38 40.87 10.87
CA SER A 207 2.33 41.86 11.94
C SER A 207 3.44 41.73 12.99
N VAL A 208 4.05 40.53 13.11
CA VAL A 208 4.96 40.19 14.22
C VAL A 208 6.33 39.74 13.72
N VAL A 209 6.40 39.12 12.55
CA VAL A 209 7.60 38.45 12.02
C VAL A 209 8.22 39.27 10.88
N HIS A 210 9.47 39.68 10.99
CA HIS A 210 10.14 40.47 9.95
C HIS A 210 10.39 39.70 8.67
N ARG A 211 10.76 38.40 8.78
CA ARG A 211 11.01 37.53 7.64
C ARG A 211 9.83 36.61 7.37
N HIS A 212 8.60 37.10 7.51
CA HIS A 212 7.36 36.35 7.38
C HIS A 212 7.23 35.63 6.04
N ASP A 213 7.65 36.20 4.92
CA ASP A 213 7.53 35.58 3.59
C ASP A 213 8.38 34.33 3.44
N LEU A 214 9.61 34.32 3.97
CA LEU A 214 10.50 33.16 3.94
C LEU A 214 9.94 32.03 4.79
N LEU A 215 9.51 32.34 6.01
CA LEU A 215 8.93 31.38 6.95
C LEU A 215 7.60 30.85 6.44
N PHE A 216 6.71 31.73 5.97
CA PHE A 216 5.43 31.32 5.38
C PHE A 216 5.64 30.31 4.24
N THR A 217 6.52 30.64 3.29
CA THR A 217 6.81 29.76 2.15
C THR A 217 7.39 28.41 2.59
N ALA A 218 8.32 28.42 3.56
CA ALA A 218 8.93 27.20 4.08
C ALA A 218 7.89 26.30 4.76
N PHE A 219 7.03 26.87 5.62
CA PHE A 219 5.99 26.12 6.31
C PHE A 219 4.90 25.60 5.37
N VAL A 220 4.43 26.40 4.40
CA VAL A 220 3.45 25.93 3.40
C VAL A 220 4.00 24.74 2.62
N ARG A 221 5.25 24.81 2.14
CA ARG A 221 5.89 23.69 1.44
C ARG A 221 6.00 22.45 2.33
N ALA A 222 6.38 22.63 3.59
CA ALA A 222 6.51 21.53 4.54
C ALA A 222 5.15 20.87 4.82
N PHE A 223 4.09 21.65 5.02
CA PHE A 223 2.75 21.12 5.27
C PHE A 223 2.14 20.45 4.04
N VAL A 224 2.29 21.02 2.84
CA VAL A 224 1.83 20.36 1.61
C VAL A 224 2.52 19.00 1.47
N LYS A 225 3.82 18.94 1.72
CA LYS A 225 4.58 17.69 1.67
C LYS A 225 4.12 16.73 2.77
N PHE A 226 3.97 17.18 4.01
CA PHE A 226 3.50 16.37 5.13
C PHE A 226 2.11 15.77 4.90
N ALA A 227 1.16 16.55 4.36
CA ALA A 227 -0.16 16.07 4.01
C ALA A 227 -0.18 15.10 2.80
N SER A 228 0.85 15.10 1.96
CA SER A 228 0.93 14.27 0.75
C SER A 228 1.78 13.00 0.91
N GLU A 229 2.70 12.96 1.87
CA GLU A 229 3.65 11.85 2.06
C GLU A 229 3.04 10.70 2.87
N SER A 230 1.97 10.10 2.36
CA SER A 230 1.32 9.00 3.07
C SER A 230 1.37 7.66 2.34
N VAL A 231 2.14 7.56 1.24
CA VAL A 231 2.31 6.31 0.50
C VAL A 231 3.78 6.04 0.23
N TYR A 232 4.28 4.93 0.72
CA TYR A 232 5.63 4.42 0.49
C TYR A 232 5.59 3.21 -0.42
N PHE A 233 6.60 3.05 -1.28
CA PHE A 233 6.77 1.88 -2.14
C PHE A 233 8.20 1.37 -2.13
N SER A 234 8.36 0.04 -2.05
CA SER A 234 9.59 -0.69 -2.25
C SER A 234 9.47 -1.60 -3.47
N GLY A 235 10.57 -1.76 -4.22
CA GLY A 235 10.64 -2.66 -5.38
C GLY A 235 9.81 -2.22 -6.57
N LYS A 236 9.67 -0.92 -6.83
CA LYS A 236 8.99 -0.40 -8.04
C LYS A 236 9.57 -0.94 -9.35
N ASP A 237 10.86 -1.28 -9.36
CA ASP A 237 11.56 -1.88 -10.49
C ASP A 237 11.13 -3.32 -10.80
N ARG A 238 10.53 -4.02 -9.83
CA ARG A 238 10.11 -5.42 -10.01
C ARG A 238 9.01 -5.60 -11.06
N VAL A 239 8.23 -4.56 -11.34
CA VAL A 239 7.23 -4.59 -12.41
C VAL A 239 7.87 -4.74 -13.79
N LEU A 240 9.14 -4.33 -13.97
CA LEU A 240 9.88 -4.46 -15.23
C LEU A 240 10.11 -5.92 -15.62
N TYR A 241 10.07 -6.83 -14.66
CA TYR A 241 10.30 -8.26 -14.88
C TYR A 241 9.00 -9.04 -15.08
N GLN A 242 7.85 -8.36 -15.11
CA GLN A 242 6.54 -8.99 -15.29
C GLN A 242 6.12 -8.87 -16.76
N PRO A 243 5.83 -10.00 -17.46
CA PRO A 243 5.51 -9.99 -18.88
C PRO A 243 4.27 -9.15 -19.24
N GLU A 244 3.34 -8.95 -18.31
CA GLU A 244 2.15 -8.12 -18.52
C GLU A 244 2.48 -6.65 -18.77
N PHE A 245 3.65 -6.19 -18.31
CA PHE A 245 4.12 -4.80 -18.40
C PHE A 245 5.25 -4.60 -19.42
N GLU A 246 5.44 -5.54 -20.36
CA GLU A 246 6.37 -5.37 -21.50
C GLU A 246 5.94 -4.23 -22.43
N ASP A 247 4.64 -3.91 -22.50
CA ASP A 247 4.15 -2.73 -23.24
C ASP A 247 4.58 -1.45 -22.51
N ILE A 248 5.41 -0.66 -23.20
CA ILE A 248 5.97 0.59 -22.67
C ILE A 248 4.89 1.60 -22.25
N ASN A 249 3.70 1.58 -22.86
CA ASN A 249 2.62 2.50 -22.50
C ASN A 249 1.95 2.05 -21.19
N LYS A 250 1.71 0.75 -21.01
CA LYS A 250 1.23 0.18 -19.74
C LYS A 250 2.21 0.45 -18.61
N LEU A 251 3.51 0.25 -18.87
CA LEU A 251 4.57 0.52 -17.90
C LEU A 251 4.61 2.00 -17.50
N LYS A 252 4.55 2.92 -18.47
CA LYS A 252 4.49 4.36 -18.18
C LYS A 252 3.29 4.74 -17.33
N GLN A 253 2.10 4.21 -17.65
CA GLN A 253 0.89 4.45 -16.86
C GLN A 253 1.06 3.97 -15.42
N LEU A 254 1.61 2.78 -15.23
CA LEU A 254 1.86 2.23 -13.88
C LEU A 254 2.89 3.06 -13.11
N MET A 255 3.96 3.52 -13.75
CA MET A 255 4.95 4.41 -13.11
C MET A 255 4.32 5.73 -12.67
N LEU A 256 3.47 6.34 -13.50
CA LEU A 256 2.73 7.54 -13.12
C LEU A 256 1.77 7.29 -11.95
N MET A 257 1.14 6.11 -11.89
CA MET A 257 0.31 5.74 -10.74
C MET A 257 1.13 5.66 -9.45
N PHE A 258 2.36 5.15 -9.47
CA PHE A 258 3.21 5.10 -8.27
C PHE A 258 3.60 6.50 -7.75
N ASP A 259 3.57 7.51 -8.58
CA ASP A 259 3.88 8.89 -8.19
C ASP A 259 2.63 9.68 -7.75
N ASP A 260 1.42 9.14 -8.01
CA ASP A 260 0.15 9.77 -7.58
C ASP A 260 -0.47 9.01 -6.38
N THR A 261 -0.21 9.53 -5.18
CA THR A 261 -0.69 8.94 -3.92
C THR A 261 -2.22 8.86 -3.81
N LYS A 262 -2.95 9.77 -4.49
CA LYS A 262 -4.43 9.80 -4.47
C LYS A 262 -5.05 8.61 -5.20
N VAL A 263 -4.37 8.14 -6.26
CA VAL A 263 -4.82 6.97 -7.02
C VAL A 263 -4.88 5.74 -6.11
N TRP A 264 -3.86 5.53 -5.28
CA TRP A 264 -3.80 4.36 -4.39
C TRP A 264 -4.84 4.41 -3.27
N ARG A 265 -5.19 5.59 -2.75
CA ARG A 265 -6.24 5.72 -1.73
C ARG A 265 -7.65 5.48 -2.27
N GLY A 266 -7.88 5.75 -3.55
CA GLY A 266 -9.19 5.65 -4.20
C GLY A 266 -9.33 4.50 -5.20
N LEU A 267 -8.34 3.59 -5.29
CA LEU A 267 -8.30 2.56 -6.33
C LEU A 267 -9.51 1.62 -6.29
N ASP A 268 -9.95 1.23 -5.11
CA ASP A 268 -11.09 0.35 -4.85
C ASP A 268 -12.44 0.98 -5.25
N SER A 269 -12.51 2.30 -5.26
CA SER A 269 -13.71 3.09 -5.60
C SER A 269 -13.71 3.55 -7.05
N SER A 270 -12.71 3.19 -7.85
CA SER A 270 -12.64 3.58 -9.26
C SER A 270 -13.63 2.78 -10.11
N GLU A 271 -14.17 3.42 -11.17
CA GLU A 271 -15.30 2.94 -11.99
C GLU A 271 -15.04 1.56 -12.64
N ASN A 272 -13.77 1.20 -12.86
CA ASN A 272 -13.35 -0.06 -13.48
C ASN A 272 -12.71 -1.03 -12.48
N ALA A 273 -12.72 -0.74 -11.18
CA ALA A 273 -12.13 -1.61 -10.19
C ALA A 273 -13.11 -2.69 -9.73
N VAL A 274 -12.60 -3.90 -9.53
CA VAL A 274 -13.33 -5.00 -8.91
C VAL A 274 -12.65 -5.30 -7.58
N ALA A 275 -13.35 -5.07 -6.48
CA ALA A 275 -12.80 -5.29 -5.13
C ALA A 275 -13.49 -6.46 -4.43
N VAL A 276 -12.75 -7.13 -3.55
CA VAL A 276 -13.21 -8.24 -2.71
C VAL A 276 -12.46 -8.21 -1.38
N THR A 277 -13.13 -8.60 -0.30
CA THR A 277 -12.49 -8.79 1.00
C THR A 277 -12.43 -10.27 1.34
N THR A 278 -11.26 -10.78 1.68
CA THR A 278 -11.08 -12.18 2.10
C THR A 278 -11.60 -12.41 3.51
N THR A 279 -11.77 -13.67 3.90
CA THR A 279 -12.15 -14.07 5.27
C THR A 279 -11.13 -13.65 6.34
N LYS A 280 -9.87 -13.37 5.94
CA LYS A 280 -8.81 -12.84 6.82
C LYS A 280 -8.81 -11.32 6.91
N GLY A 281 -9.70 -10.63 6.18
CA GLY A 281 -9.77 -9.17 6.20
C GLY A 281 -8.87 -8.49 5.15
N ALA A 282 -8.07 -9.23 4.38
CA ALA A 282 -7.31 -8.64 3.30
C ALA A 282 -8.25 -8.22 2.16
N GLN A 283 -8.05 -7.01 1.65
CA GLN A 283 -8.78 -6.47 0.51
C GLN A 283 -7.98 -6.71 -0.77
N LEU A 284 -8.63 -7.23 -1.80
CA LEU A 284 -8.06 -7.43 -3.12
C LEU A 284 -8.81 -6.55 -4.10
N THR A 285 -8.06 -5.84 -4.95
CA THR A 285 -8.62 -4.97 -5.98
C THR A 285 -7.95 -5.25 -7.31
N TRP A 286 -8.75 -5.45 -8.34
CA TRP A 286 -8.27 -5.59 -9.73
C TRP A 286 -8.63 -4.34 -10.51
N TYR A 287 -7.65 -3.82 -11.23
CA TYR A 287 -7.81 -2.68 -12.11
C TYR A 287 -6.98 -2.92 -13.38
N ASN A 288 -7.65 -3.18 -14.51
CA ASN A 288 -7.03 -3.65 -15.75
C ASN A 288 -6.21 -4.93 -15.53
N ASP A 289 -4.92 -4.93 -15.94
CA ASP A 289 -3.99 -6.06 -15.75
C ASP A 289 -3.30 -6.06 -14.38
N LEU A 290 -3.64 -5.09 -13.52
CA LEU A 290 -3.07 -4.90 -12.19
C LEU A 290 -3.94 -5.52 -11.12
N ALA A 291 -3.31 -6.10 -10.11
CA ALA A 291 -3.96 -6.46 -8.86
C ALA A 291 -3.21 -5.83 -7.68
N ASP A 292 -3.99 -5.40 -6.70
CA ASP A 292 -3.53 -4.82 -5.45
C ASP A 292 -4.13 -5.65 -4.30
N VAL A 293 -3.28 -6.07 -3.37
CA VAL A 293 -3.66 -6.82 -2.16
C VAL A 293 -3.27 -6.00 -0.97
N ARG A 294 -4.23 -5.68 -0.09
CA ARG A 294 -4.03 -4.85 1.09
C ARG A 294 -4.39 -5.58 2.37
N SER A 295 -3.68 -5.25 3.43
CA SER A 295 -4.02 -5.63 4.80
C SER A 295 -3.85 -4.43 5.72
N LYS A 296 -4.85 -4.16 6.54
CA LYS A 296 -4.83 -3.10 7.55
C LYS A 296 -3.99 -3.53 8.74
N PHE A 297 -3.33 -2.58 9.36
CA PHE A 297 -2.71 -2.72 10.68
C PHE A 297 -3.10 -1.52 11.55
N HIS A 298 -3.29 -1.77 12.84
CA HIS A 298 -3.65 -0.74 13.81
C HIS A 298 -2.45 -0.42 14.69
N VAL A 299 -2.20 0.86 14.84
CA VAL A 299 -1.13 1.38 15.70
C VAL A 299 -1.67 1.67 17.10
N ASN A 300 -2.90 2.20 17.14
CA ASN A 300 -3.68 2.46 18.36
C ASN A 300 -5.18 2.50 18.00
N ASP A 301 -6.04 2.84 18.96
CA ASP A 301 -7.51 2.88 18.77
C ASP A 301 -7.98 3.87 17.69
N THR A 302 -7.15 4.82 17.31
CA THR A 302 -7.49 5.91 16.36
C THR A 302 -6.67 5.89 15.06
N GLU A 303 -5.56 5.15 15.02
CA GLU A 303 -4.65 5.11 13.89
C GLU A 303 -4.56 3.72 13.27
N SER A 304 -4.75 3.67 11.98
CA SER A 304 -4.52 2.49 11.16
C SER A 304 -3.76 2.86 9.89
N GLY A 305 -2.85 2.00 9.49
CA GLY A 305 -2.24 2.04 8.18
C GLY A 305 -2.64 0.80 7.36
N GLU A 306 -2.21 0.77 6.11
CA GLU A 306 -2.41 -0.36 5.22
C GLU A 306 -1.08 -0.76 4.58
N LEU A 307 -0.74 -2.03 4.65
CA LEU A 307 0.27 -2.60 3.77
C LEU A 307 -0.39 -2.99 2.46
N MET A 308 0.34 -2.88 1.36
CA MET A 308 -0.13 -3.28 0.04
C MET A 308 0.94 -4.05 -0.73
N VAL A 309 0.51 -4.96 -1.60
CA VAL A 309 1.35 -5.61 -2.62
C VAL A 309 0.68 -5.44 -3.97
N VAL A 310 1.41 -4.83 -4.90
CA VAL A 310 0.94 -4.48 -6.24
C VAL A 310 1.68 -5.32 -7.27
N GLY A 311 0.97 -5.95 -8.17
CA GLY A 311 1.54 -6.78 -9.22
C GLY A 311 0.54 -7.12 -10.33
N PRO A 312 0.87 -8.04 -11.24
CA PRO A 312 -0.04 -8.49 -12.29
C PRO A 312 -1.24 -9.24 -11.70
N SER A 313 -2.37 -9.23 -12.42
CA SER A 313 -3.59 -9.94 -12.00
C SER A 313 -3.39 -11.44 -11.76
N ARG A 314 -2.33 -12.04 -12.30
CA ARG A 314 -1.95 -13.45 -12.08
C ARG A 314 -1.05 -13.70 -10.87
N MET A 315 -1.09 -12.87 -9.85
CA MET A 315 -0.24 -13.10 -8.67
C MET A 315 -0.64 -14.36 -7.88
N ASN A 316 0.30 -14.90 -7.10
CA ASN A 316 -0.01 -15.96 -6.15
C ASN A 316 -0.73 -15.39 -4.92
N TYR A 317 -2.05 -15.28 -5.02
CA TYR A 317 -2.91 -14.67 -4.00
C TYR A 317 -2.77 -15.32 -2.64
N GLU A 318 -2.69 -16.67 -2.58
CA GLU A 318 -2.56 -17.40 -1.31
C GLU A 318 -1.28 -16.98 -0.58
N LYS A 319 -0.16 -16.95 -1.30
CA LYS A 319 1.13 -16.51 -0.73
C LYS A 319 1.10 -15.04 -0.31
N VAL A 320 0.60 -14.16 -1.19
CA VAL A 320 0.58 -12.71 -0.94
C VAL A 320 -0.32 -12.36 0.24
N VAL A 321 -1.55 -12.90 0.29
CA VAL A 321 -2.50 -12.66 1.40
C VAL A 321 -1.92 -13.14 2.73
N ASN A 322 -1.28 -14.32 2.75
CA ASN A 322 -0.69 -14.84 3.98
C ASN A 322 0.50 -13.99 4.46
N LEU A 323 1.37 -13.55 3.55
CA LEU A 323 2.54 -12.74 3.88
C LEU A 323 2.15 -11.36 4.39
N ILE A 324 1.23 -10.68 3.70
CA ILE A 324 0.81 -9.33 4.06
C ILE A 324 0.05 -9.29 5.39
N ASP A 325 -0.85 -10.27 5.62
CA ASP A 325 -1.57 -10.42 6.88
C ASP A 325 -0.61 -10.67 8.06
N TYR A 326 0.40 -11.53 7.84
CA TYR A 326 1.41 -11.79 8.86
C TYR A 326 2.25 -10.55 9.19
N ALA A 327 2.71 -9.80 8.16
CA ALA A 327 3.46 -8.57 8.36
C ALA A 327 2.63 -7.50 9.10
N ALA A 328 1.37 -7.33 8.72
CA ALA A 328 0.45 -6.40 9.38
C ALA A 328 0.28 -6.73 10.88
N ARG A 329 0.07 -8.00 11.23
CA ARG A 329 -0.05 -8.44 12.62
C ARG A 329 1.25 -8.29 13.42
N LEU A 330 2.41 -8.41 12.79
CA LEU A 330 3.68 -8.16 13.48
C LEU A 330 3.83 -6.69 13.83
N ILE A 331 3.50 -5.79 12.92
CA ILE A 331 3.48 -4.34 13.18
C ILE A 331 2.54 -4.05 14.36
N GLU A 332 1.30 -4.54 14.35
CA GLU A 332 0.34 -4.37 15.44
C GLU A 332 0.88 -4.88 16.78
N LYS A 333 1.50 -6.06 16.77
CA LYS A 333 2.07 -6.65 17.99
C LYS A 333 3.21 -5.82 18.58
N MET A 334 4.07 -5.23 17.77
CA MET A 334 5.15 -4.36 18.23
C MET A 334 4.62 -3.13 18.97
N TYR A 335 3.49 -2.60 18.51
CA TYR A 335 2.87 -1.40 19.10
C TYR A 335 2.11 -1.70 20.38
N ASN A 336 1.29 -2.76 20.39
CA ASN A 336 0.52 -3.17 21.56
C ASN A 336 1.41 -3.68 22.71
N SER A 337 2.62 -4.17 22.42
CA SER A 337 3.58 -4.61 23.45
C SER A 337 4.36 -3.45 24.09
N GLY A 338 4.39 -2.27 23.47
CA GLY A 338 5.06 -1.07 24.01
C GLY A 338 4.27 -0.34 25.09
N GLY A 339 2.96 -0.63 25.23
CA GLY A 339 2.08 -0.02 26.22
C GLY A 339 2.09 -0.65 27.62
N GLU A 340 2.61 -1.88 27.76
CA GLU A 340 2.60 -2.58 29.07
C GLU A 340 3.87 -2.43 29.92
N SER A 341 4.94 -1.81 29.40
CA SER A 341 6.22 -1.66 30.15
C SER A 341 6.37 -0.34 30.92
N GLY A 342 5.28 0.42 31.12
CA GLY A 342 5.30 1.71 31.81
C GLY A 342 4.70 1.74 33.22
N ASN A 343 4.36 0.58 33.83
CA ASN A 343 3.83 0.51 35.20
C ASN A 343 4.41 -0.69 35.96
N GLU A 344 5.67 -0.62 36.33
CA GLU A 344 6.22 -1.29 37.52
C GLU A 344 7.25 -0.38 38.20
#